data_dd3da988e88f97c45e87db3f8d439641
#
_entry.id   dd3da988e88f97c45e87db3f8d439641
#
_cell.length_a   1.000
_cell.length_b   1.000
_cell.length_c   1.000
_cell.angle_alpha   90.00
_cell.angle_beta   90.00
_cell.angle_gamma   90.00
#
_symmetry.space_group_name_H-M   'P 1'
#
loop_
_entity.id
_entity.type
_entity.pdbx_description
1 polymer ?
#
loop_
_entity_poly.entity_id
_entity_poly.type
_entity_poly.pdbx_seq_one_letter_code
_entity_poly.pdbx_strand_id
1 'polypeptide(L)'
;VIGLATTSKGEHRNSGASPLLRSAELLLPSMLLILFGLGLPLVLMARYSLAIFEPGAYDISGYSLINYTSFFSDPFYLQILGRTLLVAFCCTVLCLVFGVPAAYLISRIGSRFLRTILLLAMIIPLLLGNGVRSAGWMMLLSDGGMINSLLRGIGLVDEPIRMLYTGYAVVISLLALTLPFMIISLQSVFESLGRAYEEAALTMGAGPWRTFFRVTLPLAMPGIFSGCLLCFVQGMNAYASPVLLGGPQFQMMAPKVYEQAIKINNWPLSATLAFVLMGVTLILTVISSLRLQKRYGAL
;
A
#
# COMPACT_ATOMS: atom_id res chain seq x y z
N VAL A 1 43.20 50.19 43.82
CA VAL A 1 41.87 50.49 44.33
C VAL A 1 40.90 49.49 43.80
N ILE A 2 40.67 48.40 44.57
CA ILE A 2 39.42 47.95 45.19
C ILE A 2 38.24 48.04 44.17
N GLY A 3 37.71 46.94 43.70
CA GLY A 3 36.90 46.04 44.40
C GLY A 3 35.71 45.55 43.66
N LEU A 4 35.24 44.49 44.14
CA LEU A 4 33.90 43.87 44.09
C LEU A 4 33.55 42.99 42.88
N ALA A 5 33.91 41.74 43.07
CA ALA A 5 33.24 40.62 42.49
C ALA A 5 31.80 40.50 43.04
N THR A 6 30.81 40.56 42.17
CA THR A 6 29.47 40.06 42.47
C THR A 6 29.26 38.75 41.78
N THR A 7 29.38 37.70 42.57
CA THR A 7 28.96 36.35 42.19
C THR A 7 27.45 36.27 42.07
N SER A 8 26.94 36.32 40.84
CA SER A 8 25.58 35.95 40.57
C SER A 8 25.49 34.42 40.54
N LYS A 9 25.04 33.86 41.67
CA LYS A 9 24.70 32.44 41.84
C LYS A 9 23.38 32.20 41.12
N GLY A 10 23.47 31.89 39.81
CA GLY A 10 22.33 31.43 39.04
C GLY A 10 21.87 30.07 39.58
N GLU A 11 20.76 30.09 40.28
CA GLU A 11 20.04 28.86 40.67
C GLU A 11 19.65 28.07 39.43
N HIS A 12 20.47 27.11 39.09
CA HIS A 12 20.03 25.98 38.27
C HIS A 12 19.01 25.16 39.09
N ARG A 13 17.74 25.55 38.93
CA ARG A 13 16.59 24.79 39.39
C ARG A 13 16.60 23.45 38.60
N ASN A 14 17.34 22.49 39.14
CA ASN A 14 17.29 21.10 38.73
C ASN A 14 15.86 20.58 38.93
N SER A 15 15.01 20.73 37.92
CA SER A 15 13.77 19.96 37.87
C SER A 15 14.16 18.54 37.58
N GLY A 16 14.20 17.72 38.62
CA GLY A 16 14.63 16.30 38.61
C GLY A 16 13.67 15.32 37.91
N ALA A 17 13.12 15.70 36.79
CA ALA A 17 12.46 14.78 35.90
C ALA A 17 13.49 14.16 34.99
N SER A 18 13.63 12.83 35.02
CA SER A 18 14.50 12.09 34.12
C SER A 18 14.17 12.46 32.65
N PRO A 19 15.18 12.53 31.75
CA PRO A 19 14.95 12.88 30.34
C PRO A 19 13.89 12.01 29.69
N LEU A 20 13.68 10.78 30.20
CA LEU A 20 12.62 9.85 29.76
C LEU A 20 11.21 10.35 30.17
N LEU A 21 11.04 10.95 31.33
CA LEU A 21 9.74 11.49 31.76
C LEU A 21 9.36 12.73 30.96
N ARG A 22 10.29 13.63 30.65
CA ARG A 22 10.03 14.78 29.77
C ARG A 22 9.67 14.37 28.33
N SER A 23 10.37 13.37 27.78
CA SER A 23 10.02 12.86 26.46
C SER A 23 8.66 12.15 26.48
N ALA A 24 8.31 11.44 27.55
CA ALA A 24 6.99 10.83 27.70
C ALA A 24 5.86 11.87 27.80
N GLU A 25 6.05 12.97 28.53
CA GLU A 25 5.07 14.07 28.62
C GLU A 25 4.82 14.73 27.25
N LEU A 26 5.87 14.92 26.43
CA LEU A 26 5.76 15.49 25.11
C LEU A 26 5.09 14.54 24.10
N LEU A 27 5.28 13.23 24.26
CA LEU A 27 4.66 12.21 23.38
C LEU A 27 3.23 11.86 23.80
N LEU A 28 2.86 12.11 25.07
CA LEU A 28 1.58 11.69 25.63
C LEU A 28 0.36 12.22 24.86
N PRO A 29 0.28 13.51 24.44
CA PRO A 29 -0.85 14.02 23.68
C PRO A 29 -1.02 13.32 22.32
N SER A 30 0.09 13.09 21.62
CA SER A 30 0.07 12.39 20.32
C SER A 30 -0.27 10.92 20.47
N MET A 31 0.25 10.24 21.50
CA MET A 31 -0.10 8.84 21.79
C MET A 31 -1.58 8.69 22.17
N LEU A 32 -2.11 9.61 22.99
CA LEU A 32 -3.53 9.60 23.33
C LEU A 32 -4.41 9.84 22.10
N LEU A 33 -4.04 10.77 21.24
CA LEU A 33 -4.78 11.03 19.99
C LEU A 33 -4.79 9.79 19.08
N ILE A 34 -3.66 9.11 18.93
CA ILE A 34 -3.57 7.86 18.16
C ILE A 34 -4.39 6.76 18.85
N LEU A 35 -4.27 6.58 20.15
CA LEU A 35 -4.98 5.54 20.89
C LEU A 35 -6.50 5.71 20.79
N PHE A 36 -6.99 6.93 21.01
CA PHE A 36 -8.43 7.20 20.91
C PHE A 36 -8.91 7.27 19.45
N GLY A 37 -8.16 7.91 18.55
CA GLY A 37 -8.56 8.08 17.15
C GLY A 37 -8.55 6.78 16.34
N LEU A 38 -7.61 5.86 16.60
CA LEU A 38 -7.52 4.57 15.92
C LEU A 38 -8.01 3.42 16.80
N GLY A 39 -7.67 3.42 18.08
CA GLY A 39 -7.97 2.30 18.98
C GLY A 39 -9.47 2.18 19.25
N LEU A 40 -10.15 3.28 19.55
CA LEU A 40 -11.59 3.26 19.86
C LEU A 40 -12.44 2.71 18.71
N PRO A 41 -12.30 3.19 17.45
CA PRO A 41 -13.04 2.61 16.33
C PRO A 41 -12.73 1.12 16.11
N LEU A 42 -11.47 0.69 16.27
CA LEU A 42 -11.11 -0.73 16.14
C LEU A 42 -11.77 -1.59 17.22
N VAL A 43 -11.79 -1.13 18.48
CA VAL A 43 -12.47 -1.84 19.58
C VAL A 43 -13.98 -1.91 19.33
N LEU A 44 -14.60 -0.83 18.88
CA LEU A 44 -16.02 -0.83 18.52
C LEU A 44 -16.30 -1.80 17.36
N MET A 45 -15.50 -1.78 16.31
CA MET A 45 -15.64 -2.73 15.20
C MET A 45 -15.41 -4.17 15.67
N ALA A 46 -14.45 -4.43 16.58
CA ALA A 46 -14.25 -5.76 17.15
C ALA A 46 -15.49 -6.23 17.92
N ARG A 47 -16.10 -5.33 18.67
CA ARG A 47 -17.37 -5.61 19.34
C ARG A 47 -18.49 -5.96 18.34
N TYR A 48 -18.64 -5.18 17.27
CA TYR A 48 -19.62 -5.44 16.22
C TYR A 48 -19.35 -6.75 15.47
N SER A 49 -18.10 -7.13 15.25
CA SER A 49 -17.76 -8.39 14.54
C SER A 49 -18.27 -9.65 15.27
N LEU A 50 -18.44 -9.54 16.58
CA LEU A 50 -18.97 -10.62 17.44
C LEU A 50 -20.49 -10.53 17.63
N ALA A 51 -21.13 -9.45 17.17
CA ALA A 51 -22.56 -9.25 17.34
C ALA A 51 -23.39 -10.16 16.42
N ILE A 52 -24.57 -10.56 16.89
CA ILE A 52 -25.54 -11.27 16.07
C ILE A 52 -26.28 -10.25 15.23
N PHE A 53 -26.43 -10.53 13.94
CA PHE A 53 -27.17 -9.66 13.02
C PHE A 53 -28.66 -9.90 13.14
N GLU A 54 -29.42 -8.85 13.50
CA GLU A 54 -30.88 -8.82 13.45
C GLU A 54 -31.32 -7.70 12.52
N PRO A 55 -32.10 -8.02 11.44
CA PRO A 55 -32.60 -7.01 10.53
C PRO A 55 -33.48 -6.00 11.25
N GLY A 56 -33.15 -4.71 11.18
CA GLY A 56 -33.93 -3.64 11.80
C GLY A 56 -33.60 -3.34 13.26
N ALA A 57 -32.76 -4.13 13.94
CA ALA A 57 -32.31 -3.82 15.29
C ALA A 57 -31.01 -2.99 15.22
N TYR A 58 -30.97 -1.91 16.03
CA TYR A 58 -29.78 -1.10 16.20
C TYR A 58 -28.92 -1.55 17.40
N ASP A 59 -29.52 -2.37 18.28
CA ASP A 59 -28.84 -2.88 19.46
C ASP A 59 -28.25 -4.27 19.24
N ILE A 60 -27.17 -4.56 19.97
CA ILE A 60 -26.49 -5.85 19.96
C ILE A 60 -27.27 -6.81 20.84
N SER A 61 -28.02 -7.72 20.23
CA SER A 61 -28.83 -8.73 20.93
C SER A 61 -28.01 -9.87 21.56
N GLY A 62 -26.73 -10.01 21.19
CA GLY A 62 -25.84 -11.03 21.77
C GLY A 62 -24.49 -11.07 21.09
N TYR A 63 -23.54 -11.81 21.68
CA TYR A 63 -22.20 -12.04 21.13
C TYR A 63 -22.05 -13.50 20.68
N SER A 64 -21.55 -13.71 19.47
CA SER A 64 -21.33 -15.03 18.92
C SER A 64 -20.19 -15.00 17.89
N LEU A 65 -19.52 -16.13 17.70
CA LEU A 65 -18.54 -16.33 16.66
C LEU A 65 -19.19 -16.75 15.31
N ILE A 66 -20.53 -16.70 15.21
CA ILE A 66 -21.26 -17.19 14.04
C ILE A 66 -20.83 -16.50 12.73
N ASN A 67 -20.50 -15.20 12.77
CA ASN A 67 -20.04 -14.47 11.60
C ASN A 67 -18.69 -15.01 11.09
N TYR A 68 -17.77 -15.38 12.00
CA TYR A 68 -16.50 -15.98 11.65
C TYR A 68 -16.67 -17.40 11.13
N THR A 69 -17.49 -18.23 11.81
CA THR A 69 -17.77 -19.59 11.33
C THR A 69 -18.44 -19.55 9.97
N SER A 70 -19.40 -18.67 9.74
CA SER A 70 -20.02 -18.47 8.43
C SER A 70 -19.03 -18.05 7.35
N PHE A 71 -18.11 -17.14 7.67
CA PHE A 71 -17.05 -16.74 6.73
C PHE A 71 -16.17 -17.91 6.30
N PHE A 72 -15.71 -18.73 7.25
CA PHE A 72 -14.81 -19.85 6.93
C PHE A 72 -15.52 -21.08 6.37
N SER A 73 -16.83 -21.22 6.60
CA SER A 73 -17.63 -22.34 6.08
C SER A 73 -18.20 -22.07 4.70
N ASP A 74 -18.35 -20.81 4.30
CA ASP A 74 -18.91 -20.43 3.00
C ASP A 74 -17.81 -20.31 1.93
N PRO A 75 -17.77 -21.19 0.92
CA PRO A 75 -16.80 -21.12 -0.18
C PRO A 75 -16.80 -19.79 -0.92
N PHE A 76 -17.91 -19.05 -0.91
CA PHE A 76 -18.05 -17.77 -1.56
C PHE A 76 -17.09 -16.70 -0.97
N TYR A 77 -17.03 -16.59 0.37
CA TYR A 77 -16.14 -15.63 1.03
C TYR A 77 -14.66 -16.01 0.88
N LEU A 78 -14.37 -17.31 0.94
CA LEU A 78 -13.01 -17.83 0.71
C LEU A 78 -12.54 -17.53 -0.72
N GLN A 79 -13.43 -17.67 -1.70
CA GLN A 79 -13.13 -17.34 -3.10
C GLN A 79 -12.85 -15.83 -3.28
N ILE A 80 -13.64 -14.96 -2.63
CA ILE A 80 -13.42 -13.50 -2.65
C ILE A 80 -12.07 -13.16 -2.02
N LEU A 81 -11.73 -13.76 -0.89
CA LEU A 81 -10.44 -13.58 -0.24
C LEU A 81 -9.30 -14.05 -1.15
N GLY A 82 -9.43 -15.25 -1.74
CA GLY A 82 -8.46 -15.79 -2.68
C GLY A 82 -8.25 -14.90 -3.91
N ARG A 83 -9.33 -14.36 -4.49
CA ARG A 83 -9.25 -13.39 -5.60
C ARG A 83 -8.53 -12.11 -5.18
N THR A 84 -8.84 -11.59 -3.98
CA THR A 84 -8.17 -10.39 -3.45
C THR A 84 -6.68 -10.61 -3.30
N LEU A 85 -6.28 -11.74 -2.71
CA LEU A 85 -4.87 -12.14 -2.59
C LEU A 85 -4.18 -12.27 -3.93
N LEU A 86 -4.81 -12.95 -4.89
CA LEU A 86 -4.27 -13.16 -6.23
C LEU A 86 -4.06 -11.83 -6.96
N VAL A 87 -5.06 -10.95 -6.95
CA VAL A 87 -4.97 -9.62 -7.59
C VAL A 87 -3.88 -8.78 -6.94
N ALA A 88 -3.83 -8.73 -5.60
CA ALA A 88 -2.81 -7.98 -4.88
C ALA A 88 -1.40 -8.52 -5.18
N PHE A 89 -1.24 -9.83 -5.24
CA PHE A 89 0.03 -10.48 -5.59
C PHE A 89 0.43 -10.21 -7.04
N CYS A 90 -0.47 -10.41 -8.00
CA CYS A 90 -0.21 -10.13 -9.42
C CYS A 90 0.17 -8.66 -9.63
N CYS A 91 -0.58 -7.74 -9.01
CA CYS A 91 -0.29 -6.32 -9.07
C CYS A 91 1.11 -6.01 -8.50
N THR A 92 1.47 -6.59 -7.35
CA THR A 92 2.80 -6.40 -6.73
C THR A 92 3.91 -6.91 -7.64
N VAL A 93 3.74 -8.09 -8.25
CA VAL A 93 4.74 -8.65 -9.19
C VAL A 93 4.89 -7.75 -10.42
N LEU A 94 3.80 -7.28 -10.98
CA LEU A 94 3.84 -6.35 -12.12
C LEU A 94 4.48 -5.01 -11.73
N CYS A 95 4.16 -4.46 -10.56
CA CYS A 95 4.83 -3.27 -10.02
C CYS A 95 6.34 -3.49 -9.86
N LEU A 96 6.76 -4.67 -9.42
CA LEU A 96 8.18 -5.03 -9.32
C LEU A 96 8.84 -5.06 -10.70
N VAL A 97 8.25 -5.75 -11.66
CA VAL A 97 8.79 -5.92 -13.01
C VAL A 97 8.94 -4.59 -13.75
N PHE A 98 7.96 -3.71 -13.64
CA PHE A 98 7.99 -2.40 -14.31
C PHE A 98 8.61 -1.30 -13.45
N GLY A 99 8.39 -1.33 -12.15
CA GLY A 99 8.84 -0.29 -11.22
C GLY A 99 10.33 -0.29 -10.96
N VAL A 100 10.95 -1.47 -10.82
CA VAL A 100 12.41 -1.58 -10.57
C VAL A 100 13.23 -0.98 -11.73
N PRO A 101 13.03 -1.38 -13.00
CA PRO A 101 13.80 -0.78 -14.09
C PRO A 101 13.47 0.70 -14.28
N ALA A 102 12.21 1.12 -14.13
CA ALA A 102 11.83 2.52 -14.23
C ALA A 102 12.50 3.38 -13.15
N ALA A 103 12.46 2.95 -11.89
CA ALA A 103 13.09 3.65 -10.77
C ALA A 103 14.62 3.72 -10.94
N TYR A 104 15.25 2.62 -11.37
CA TYR A 104 16.68 2.58 -11.65
C TYR A 104 17.05 3.58 -12.76
N LEU A 105 16.36 3.56 -13.89
CA LEU A 105 16.61 4.49 -14.98
C LEU A 105 16.46 5.95 -14.53
N ILE A 106 15.38 6.29 -13.82
CA ILE A 106 15.14 7.64 -13.31
C ILE A 106 16.28 8.09 -12.37
N SER A 107 16.74 7.19 -11.49
CA SER A 107 17.83 7.49 -10.55
C SER A 107 19.18 7.75 -11.25
N ARG A 108 19.37 7.22 -12.46
CA ARG A 108 20.63 7.35 -13.24
C ARG A 108 20.58 8.46 -14.29
N ILE A 109 19.45 9.16 -14.46
CA ILE A 109 19.35 10.32 -15.36
C ILE A 109 20.26 11.45 -14.86
N GLY A 110 21.20 11.90 -15.70
CA GLY A 110 22.13 12.99 -15.39
C GLY A 110 21.47 14.38 -15.33
N SER A 111 20.40 14.59 -16.11
CA SER A 111 19.68 15.85 -16.15
C SER A 111 18.71 15.97 -14.96
N ARG A 112 18.97 16.94 -14.08
CA ARG A 112 18.08 17.25 -12.95
C ARG A 112 16.67 17.64 -13.42
N PHE A 113 16.57 18.41 -14.49
CA PHE A 113 15.31 18.87 -15.06
C PHE A 113 14.44 17.69 -15.54
N LEU A 114 15.03 16.79 -16.34
CA LEU A 114 14.30 15.61 -16.86
C LEU A 114 13.85 14.69 -15.71
N ARG A 115 14.73 14.45 -14.73
CA ARG A 115 14.39 13.65 -13.55
C ARG A 115 13.22 14.27 -12.78
N THR A 116 13.25 15.59 -12.54
CA THR A 116 12.18 16.30 -11.83
C THR A 116 10.85 16.19 -12.58
N ILE A 117 10.85 16.37 -13.91
CA ILE A 117 9.64 16.21 -14.72
C ILE A 117 9.08 14.79 -14.61
N LEU A 118 9.92 13.76 -14.71
CA LEU A 118 9.47 12.37 -14.61
C LEU A 118 8.89 12.07 -13.22
N LEU A 119 9.51 12.56 -12.15
CA LEU A 119 8.97 12.42 -10.80
C LEU A 119 7.65 13.17 -10.62
N LEU A 120 7.54 14.40 -11.13
CA LEU A 120 6.29 15.15 -11.11
C LEU A 120 5.19 14.42 -11.90
N ALA A 121 5.51 13.86 -13.06
CA ALA A 121 4.58 13.06 -13.84
C ALA A 121 4.07 11.81 -13.08
N MET A 122 4.85 11.26 -12.15
CA MET A 122 4.42 10.17 -11.26
C MET A 122 3.60 10.69 -10.05
N ILE A 123 3.93 11.88 -9.54
CA ILE A 123 3.27 12.45 -8.35
C ILE A 123 1.91 13.07 -8.72
N ILE A 124 1.80 13.77 -9.84
CA ILE A 124 0.56 14.47 -10.24
C ILE A 124 -0.66 13.54 -10.22
N PRO A 125 -0.63 12.32 -10.80
CA PRO A 125 -1.75 11.40 -10.70
C PRO A 125 -2.10 10.99 -9.26
N LEU A 126 -1.13 11.00 -8.33
CA LEU A 126 -1.39 10.64 -6.94
C LEU A 126 -2.24 11.69 -6.19
N LEU A 127 -2.25 12.93 -6.67
CA LEU A 127 -3.10 13.99 -6.13
C LEU A 127 -4.58 13.80 -6.46
N LEU A 128 -4.87 13.00 -7.50
CA LEU A 128 -6.24 12.63 -7.84
C LEU A 128 -6.72 11.48 -6.96
N GLY A 129 -7.96 11.57 -6.49
CA GLY A 129 -8.58 10.49 -5.72
C GLY A 129 -8.64 9.17 -6.50
N ASN A 130 -8.52 8.04 -5.78
CA ASN A 130 -8.53 6.70 -6.38
C ASN A 130 -9.77 6.43 -7.26
N GLY A 131 -10.93 6.97 -6.87
CA GLY A 131 -12.17 6.83 -7.64
C GLY A 131 -12.08 7.50 -9.01
N VAL A 132 -11.56 8.73 -9.08
CA VAL A 132 -11.40 9.49 -10.34
C VAL A 132 -10.44 8.78 -11.28
N ARG A 133 -9.30 8.32 -10.76
CA ARG A 133 -8.32 7.55 -11.54
C ARG A 133 -8.91 6.25 -12.07
N SER A 134 -9.65 5.51 -11.23
CA SER A 134 -10.31 4.28 -11.66
C SER A 134 -11.40 4.53 -12.70
N ALA A 135 -12.16 5.63 -12.58
CA ALA A 135 -13.12 6.05 -13.59
C ALA A 135 -12.46 6.40 -14.92
N GLY A 136 -11.30 7.07 -14.89
CA GLY A 136 -10.49 7.31 -16.08
C GLY A 136 -10.07 6.00 -16.78
N TRP A 137 -9.60 5.01 -16.02
CA TRP A 137 -9.29 3.69 -16.58
C TRP A 137 -10.51 2.97 -17.12
N MET A 138 -11.69 3.11 -16.48
CA MET A 138 -12.94 2.57 -16.99
C MET A 138 -13.28 3.16 -18.37
N MET A 139 -13.11 4.47 -18.56
CA MET A 139 -13.33 5.11 -19.87
C MET A 139 -12.32 4.62 -20.93
N LEU A 140 -11.04 4.46 -20.57
CA LEU A 140 -9.99 3.99 -21.48
C LEU A 140 -10.20 2.55 -21.94
N LEU A 141 -10.67 1.67 -21.03
CA LEU A 141 -10.86 0.23 -21.25
C LEU A 141 -12.27 -0.12 -21.77
N SER A 142 -13.16 0.85 -21.93
CA SER A 142 -14.52 0.61 -22.45
C SER A 142 -14.48 0.15 -23.92
N ASP A 143 -15.57 -0.47 -24.38
CA ASP A 143 -15.67 -1.00 -25.76
C ASP A 143 -15.46 0.12 -26.81
N GLY A 144 -15.94 1.33 -26.53
CA GLY A 144 -15.68 2.54 -27.34
C GLY A 144 -14.48 3.36 -26.88
N GLY A 145 -13.67 2.84 -25.92
CA GLY A 145 -12.56 3.56 -25.31
C GLY A 145 -11.34 3.71 -26.24
N MET A 146 -10.40 4.56 -25.79
CA MET A 146 -9.21 4.90 -26.58
C MET A 146 -8.36 3.66 -26.92
N ILE A 147 -8.26 2.69 -25.99
CA ILE A 147 -7.45 1.48 -26.21
C ILE A 147 -8.06 0.64 -27.34
N ASN A 148 -9.36 0.37 -27.31
CA ASN A 148 -10.04 -0.36 -28.38
C ASN A 148 -10.02 0.39 -29.71
N SER A 149 -10.15 1.72 -29.68
CA SER A 149 -10.06 2.57 -30.88
C SER A 149 -8.66 2.52 -31.51
N LEU A 150 -7.61 2.55 -30.70
CA LEU A 150 -6.23 2.39 -31.19
C LEU A 150 -5.98 1.00 -31.77
N LEU A 151 -6.40 -0.08 -31.07
CA LEU A 151 -6.22 -1.45 -31.55
C LEU A 151 -6.92 -1.70 -32.89
N ARG A 152 -8.10 -1.11 -33.09
CA ARG A 152 -8.79 -1.15 -34.38
C ARG A 152 -8.11 -0.29 -35.45
N GLY A 153 -7.65 0.91 -35.09
CA GLY A 153 -6.97 1.84 -36.01
C GLY A 153 -5.68 1.28 -36.60
N ILE A 154 -4.96 0.42 -35.85
CA ILE A 154 -3.76 -0.28 -36.31
C ILE A 154 -4.05 -1.66 -36.93
N GLY A 155 -5.33 -2.06 -37.03
CA GLY A 155 -5.75 -3.30 -37.69
C GLY A 155 -5.43 -4.57 -36.91
N LEU A 156 -5.20 -4.47 -35.58
CA LEU A 156 -4.91 -5.65 -34.73
C LEU A 156 -6.19 -6.41 -34.34
N VAL A 157 -7.33 -5.76 -34.33
CA VAL A 157 -8.64 -6.35 -33.99
C VAL A 157 -9.74 -5.71 -34.83
N ASP A 158 -10.69 -6.51 -35.30
CA ASP A 158 -11.85 -6.06 -36.07
C ASP A 158 -12.99 -5.63 -35.15
N GLU A 159 -13.17 -6.34 -34.03
CA GLU A 159 -14.20 -6.06 -33.03
C GLU A 159 -13.59 -5.57 -31.70
N PRO A 160 -14.33 -4.78 -30.90
CA PRO A 160 -13.84 -4.31 -29.61
C PRO A 160 -13.65 -5.48 -28.65
N ILE A 161 -12.48 -5.54 -28.02
CA ILE A 161 -12.19 -6.50 -26.97
C ILE A 161 -12.94 -6.05 -25.70
N ARG A 162 -13.76 -6.90 -25.13
CA ARG A 162 -14.41 -6.68 -23.82
C ARG A 162 -13.37 -6.76 -22.71
N MET A 163 -12.83 -5.60 -22.36
CA MET A 163 -11.85 -5.48 -21.25
C MET A 163 -12.54 -5.20 -19.92
N LEU A 164 -13.65 -4.43 -19.90
CA LEU A 164 -14.39 -4.10 -18.69
C LEU A 164 -15.05 -5.33 -18.06
N TYR A 165 -15.24 -5.22 -16.75
CA TYR A 165 -15.83 -6.25 -15.89
C TYR A 165 -15.05 -7.57 -15.85
N THR A 166 -13.73 -7.44 -16.00
CA THR A 166 -12.78 -8.56 -15.97
C THR A 166 -11.71 -8.35 -14.89
N GLY A 167 -11.09 -9.45 -14.46
CA GLY A 167 -9.94 -9.37 -13.55
C GLY A 167 -8.76 -8.63 -14.14
N TYR A 168 -8.57 -8.66 -15.47
CA TYR A 168 -7.49 -7.93 -16.15
C TYR A 168 -7.65 -6.42 -16.02
N ALA A 169 -8.88 -5.91 -16.22
CA ALA A 169 -9.14 -4.48 -16.06
C ALA A 169 -8.83 -4.00 -14.64
N VAL A 170 -9.19 -4.80 -13.63
CA VAL A 170 -8.88 -4.50 -12.23
C VAL A 170 -7.37 -4.47 -12.01
N VAL A 171 -6.63 -5.47 -12.48
CA VAL A 171 -5.17 -5.55 -12.33
C VAL A 171 -4.47 -4.39 -13.04
N ILE A 172 -4.87 -4.06 -14.29
CA ILE A 172 -4.29 -2.93 -15.05
C ILE A 172 -4.54 -1.61 -14.33
N SER A 173 -5.76 -1.36 -13.88
CA SER A 173 -6.08 -0.15 -13.13
C SER A 173 -5.29 -0.07 -11.83
N LEU A 174 -5.23 -1.15 -11.05
CA LEU A 174 -4.47 -1.20 -9.81
C LEU A 174 -2.97 -1.03 -10.04
N LEU A 175 -2.42 -1.64 -11.09
CA LEU A 175 -1.03 -1.44 -11.48
C LEU A 175 -0.74 0.05 -11.73
N ALA A 176 -1.57 0.71 -12.53
CA ALA A 176 -1.41 2.13 -12.81
C ALA A 176 -1.56 3.02 -11.57
N LEU A 177 -2.38 2.60 -10.58
CA LEU A 177 -2.55 3.31 -9.31
C LEU A 177 -1.39 3.12 -8.34
N THR A 178 -0.76 1.95 -8.33
CA THR A 178 0.26 1.55 -7.34
C THR A 178 1.69 1.69 -7.85
N LEU A 179 1.91 1.64 -9.17
CA LEU A 179 3.22 1.76 -9.81
C LEU A 179 3.99 3.04 -9.41
N PRO A 180 3.38 4.24 -9.34
CA PRO A 180 4.07 5.43 -8.88
C PRO A 180 4.65 5.31 -7.46
N PHE A 181 3.92 4.66 -6.53
CA PHE A 181 4.43 4.43 -5.17
C PHE A 181 5.69 3.55 -5.17
N MET A 182 5.68 2.49 -6.00
CA MET A 182 6.84 1.62 -6.17
C MET A 182 8.04 2.40 -6.73
N ILE A 183 7.82 3.18 -7.80
CA ILE A 183 8.89 3.93 -8.47
C ILE A 183 9.50 4.97 -7.53
N ILE A 184 8.69 5.77 -6.84
CA ILE A 184 9.17 6.82 -5.93
C ILE A 184 9.93 6.20 -4.76
N SER A 185 9.41 5.13 -4.17
CA SER A 185 10.08 4.41 -3.08
C SER A 185 11.43 3.87 -3.50
N LEU A 186 11.52 3.21 -4.66
CA LEU A 186 12.75 2.62 -5.16
C LEU A 186 13.76 3.64 -5.68
N GLN A 187 13.28 4.73 -6.28
CA GLN A 187 14.17 5.77 -6.80
C GLN A 187 15.00 6.37 -5.66
N SER A 188 14.42 6.61 -4.48
CA SER A 188 15.17 7.10 -3.32
C SER A 188 16.20 6.09 -2.83
N VAL A 189 15.91 4.79 -2.89
CA VAL A 189 16.84 3.72 -2.54
C VAL A 189 18.02 3.67 -3.52
N PHE A 190 17.74 3.69 -4.83
CA PHE A 190 18.80 3.68 -5.84
C PHE A 190 19.67 4.94 -5.80
N GLU A 191 19.11 6.09 -5.42
CA GLU A 191 19.90 7.32 -5.22
C GLU A 191 20.80 7.21 -4.00
N SER A 192 20.33 6.65 -2.89
CA SER A 192 21.13 6.49 -1.67
C SER A 192 22.30 5.53 -1.83
N LEU A 193 22.16 4.52 -2.70
CA LEU A 193 23.25 3.59 -3.02
C LEU A 193 24.43 4.27 -3.77
N GLY A 194 24.20 5.42 -4.41
CA GLY A 194 25.22 6.12 -5.18
C GLY A 194 25.70 5.32 -6.40
N ARG A 195 26.71 5.85 -7.09
CA ARG A 195 27.33 5.21 -8.27
C ARG A 195 28.62 4.46 -7.97
N ALA A 196 29.24 4.70 -6.82
CA ALA A 196 30.55 4.17 -6.48
C ALA A 196 30.63 2.64 -6.57
N TYR A 197 29.59 1.92 -6.14
CA TYR A 197 29.55 0.46 -6.25
C TYR A 197 29.47 -0.03 -7.69
N GLU A 198 28.75 0.68 -8.55
CA GLU A 198 28.63 0.35 -9.97
C GLU A 198 29.94 0.66 -10.71
N GLU A 199 30.58 1.80 -10.44
CA GLU A 199 31.86 2.21 -11.01
C GLU A 199 32.97 1.23 -10.60
N ALA A 200 33.00 0.81 -9.33
CA ALA A 200 33.94 -0.21 -8.87
C ALA A 200 33.75 -1.56 -9.58
N ALA A 201 32.52 -1.98 -9.81
CA ALA A 201 32.23 -3.21 -10.54
C ALA A 201 32.65 -3.10 -12.04
N LEU A 202 32.42 -1.94 -12.66
CA LEU A 202 32.81 -1.68 -14.05
C LEU A 202 34.34 -1.66 -14.21
N THR A 203 35.06 -1.06 -13.26
CA THR A 203 36.55 -1.09 -13.27
C THR A 203 37.13 -2.49 -13.12
N MET A 204 36.42 -3.38 -12.44
CA MET A 204 36.76 -4.82 -12.35
C MET A 204 36.35 -5.62 -13.60
N GLY A 205 35.89 -4.97 -14.67
CA GLY A 205 35.51 -5.61 -15.94
C GLY A 205 34.10 -6.21 -15.98
N ALA A 206 33.22 -5.88 -15.02
CA ALA A 206 31.87 -6.32 -15.08
C ALA A 206 31.07 -5.51 -16.12
N GLY A 207 30.29 -6.17 -16.97
CA GLY A 207 29.35 -5.47 -17.88
C GLY A 207 28.15 -4.87 -17.13
N PRO A 208 27.42 -3.90 -17.73
CA PRO A 208 26.35 -3.15 -17.06
C PRO A 208 25.20 -4.05 -16.53
N TRP A 209 24.79 -5.07 -17.28
CA TRP A 209 23.80 -6.05 -16.84
C TRP A 209 24.28 -6.87 -15.64
N ARG A 210 25.55 -7.30 -15.65
CA ARG A 210 26.15 -8.07 -14.56
C ARG A 210 26.26 -7.21 -13.30
N THR A 211 26.64 -5.93 -13.44
CA THR A 211 26.67 -4.95 -12.35
C THR A 211 25.28 -4.75 -11.76
N PHE A 212 24.26 -4.54 -12.60
CA PHE A 212 22.90 -4.37 -12.11
C PHE A 212 22.42 -5.57 -11.30
N PHE A 213 22.47 -6.80 -11.86
CA PHE A 213 21.91 -7.98 -11.20
C PHE A 213 22.74 -8.51 -10.04
N ARG A 214 24.06 -8.31 -10.02
CA ARG A 214 24.96 -8.86 -8.98
C ARG A 214 25.38 -7.85 -7.92
N VAL A 215 25.27 -6.56 -8.19
CA VAL A 215 25.68 -5.50 -7.26
C VAL A 215 24.50 -4.62 -6.86
N THR A 216 23.91 -3.90 -7.82
CA THR A 216 22.90 -2.88 -7.53
C THR A 216 21.59 -3.51 -7.00
N LEU A 217 21.10 -4.54 -7.65
CA LEU A 217 19.83 -5.19 -7.28
C LEU A 217 19.89 -5.84 -5.89
N PRO A 218 20.92 -6.62 -5.51
CA PRO A 218 21.03 -7.18 -4.16
C PRO A 218 21.14 -6.11 -3.06
N LEU A 219 21.88 -5.03 -3.30
CA LEU A 219 21.98 -3.92 -2.35
C LEU A 219 20.64 -3.15 -2.20
N ALA A 220 19.85 -3.06 -3.26
CA ALA A 220 18.54 -2.44 -3.24
C ALA A 220 17.42 -3.34 -2.66
N MET A 221 17.69 -4.64 -2.42
CA MET A 221 16.67 -5.61 -1.99
C MET A 221 15.83 -5.17 -0.78
N PRO A 222 16.39 -4.59 0.30
CA PRO A 222 15.58 -4.11 1.42
C PRO A 222 14.53 -3.08 0.99
N GLY A 223 14.92 -2.14 0.11
CA GLY A 223 14.01 -1.13 -0.45
C GLY A 223 12.97 -1.74 -1.40
N ILE A 224 13.37 -2.69 -2.23
CA ILE A 224 12.47 -3.40 -3.14
C ILE A 224 11.37 -4.12 -2.36
N PHE A 225 11.72 -4.80 -1.28
CA PHE A 225 10.74 -5.46 -0.42
C PHE A 225 9.79 -4.47 0.24
N SER A 226 10.29 -3.34 0.73
CA SER A 226 9.43 -2.28 1.29
C SER A 226 8.43 -1.75 0.26
N GLY A 227 8.88 -1.52 -0.97
CA GLY A 227 8.01 -1.15 -2.09
C GLY A 227 6.99 -2.24 -2.43
N CYS A 228 7.39 -3.52 -2.44
CA CYS A 228 6.48 -4.64 -2.66
C CYS A 228 5.41 -4.74 -1.56
N LEU A 229 5.78 -4.58 -0.29
CA LEU A 229 4.83 -4.58 0.81
C LEU A 229 3.83 -3.44 0.69
N LEU A 230 4.29 -2.24 0.32
CA LEU A 230 3.41 -1.09 0.10
C LEU A 230 2.40 -1.38 -1.02
N CYS A 231 2.85 -1.87 -2.18
CA CYS A 231 1.98 -2.22 -3.30
C CYS A 231 1.00 -3.35 -2.94
N PHE A 232 1.45 -4.35 -2.21
CA PHE A 232 0.61 -5.46 -1.76
C PHE A 232 -0.51 -4.99 -0.83
N VAL A 233 -0.18 -4.19 0.19
CA VAL A 233 -1.17 -3.63 1.13
C VAL A 233 -2.18 -2.75 0.38
N GLN A 234 -1.74 -1.93 -0.58
CA GLN A 234 -2.62 -1.12 -1.42
C GLN A 234 -3.55 -2.00 -2.27
N GLY A 235 -3.04 -3.09 -2.84
CA GLY A 235 -3.83 -4.05 -3.60
C GLY A 235 -4.87 -4.79 -2.75
N MET A 236 -4.52 -5.20 -1.52
CA MET A 236 -5.44 -5.86 -0.58
C MET A 236 -6.61 -4.96 -0.18
N ASN A 237 -6.37 -3.65 -0.03
CA ASN A 237 -7.37 -2.67 0.37
C ASN A 237 -8.05 -1.96 -0.82
N ALA A 238 -7.84 -2.46 -2.04
CA ALA A 238 -8.40 -1.84 -3.23
C ALA A 238 -9.92 -1.89 -3.26
N TYR A 239 -10.57 -0.72 -3.38
CA TYR A 239 -12.01 -0.57 -3.42
C TYR A 239 -12.51 -0.05 -4.78
N ALA A 240 -12.01 1.11 -5.21
CA ALA A 240 -12.55 1.81 -6.38
C ALA A 240 -12.36 1.03 -7.70
N SER A 241 -11.18 0.46 -7.92
CA SER A 241 -10.89 -0.31 -9.15
C SER A 241 -11.76 -1.57 -9.28
N PRO A 242 -11.91 -2.44 -8.27
CA PRO A 242 -12.81 -3.58 -8.36
C PRO A 242 -14.26 -3.20 -8.55
N VAL A 243 -14.74 -2.14 -7.91
CA VAL A 243 -16.14 -1.69 -8.03
C VAL A 243 -16.43 -1.19 -9.43
N LEU A 244 -15.55 -0.35 -10.00
CA LEU A 244 -15.78 0.30 -11.30
C LEU A 244 -15.42 -0.59 -12.49
N LEU A 245 -14.32 -1.35 -12.40
CA LEU A 245 -13.81 -2.12 -13.53
C LEU A 245 -14.07 -3.62 -13.41
N GLY A 246 -14.22 -4.16 -12.19
CA GLY A 246 -14.50 -5.57 -11.96
C GLY A 246 -15.98 -5.93 -12.08
N GLY A 247 -16.84 -4.97 -11.74
CA GLY A 247 -18.29 -5.16 -11.78
C GLY A 247 -18.81 -6.23 -10.78
N PRO A 248 -20.11 -6.60 -10.90
CA PRO A 248 -20.74 -7.52 -9.95
C PRO A 248 -20.14 -8.93 -9.93
N GLN A 249 -19.56 -9.38 -11.04
CA GLN A 249 -19.03 -10.74 -11.20
C GLN A 249 -17.61 -10.89 -10.62
N PHE A 250 -16.86 -9.79 -10.50
CA PHE A 250 -15.49 -9.80 -10.00
C PHE A 250 -15.42 -9.09 -8.65
N GLN A 251 -15.94 -9.77 -7.62
CA GLN A 251 -15.94 -9.23 -6.26
C GLN A 251 -14.59 -9.45 -5.56
N MET A 252 -14.16 -8.44 -4.78
CA MET A 252 -13.01 -8.47 -3.88
C MET A 252 -13.46 -8.13 -2.45
N MET A 253 -12.58 -8.34 -1.46
CA MET A 253 -12.93 -8.19 -0.04
C MET A 253 -13.36 -6.77 0.33
N ALA A 254 -12.60 -5.73 -0.04
CA ALA A 254 -12.92 -4.36 0.34
C ALA A 254 -14.30 -3.87 -0.22
N PRO A 255 -14.66 -4.09 -1.51
CA PRO A 255 -16.02 -3.87 -1.99
C PRO A 255 -17.09 -4.63 -1.22
N LYS A 256 -16.81 -5.89 -0.83
CA LYS A 256 -17.79 -6.70 -0.08
C LYS A 256 -18.00 -6.21 1.33
N VAL A 257 -16.96 -5.76 2.01
CA VAL A 257 -17.06 -5.06 3.31
C VAL A 257 -18.00 -3.86 3.20
N TYR A 258 -17.79 -3.00 2.20
CA TYR A 258 -18.65 -1.83 1.97
C TYR A 258 -20.09 -2.20 1.65
N GLU A 259 -20.30 -3.20 0.81
CA GLU A 259 -21.63 -3.68 0.43
C GLU A 259 -22.41 -4.16 1.65
N GLN A 260 -21.79 -4.97 2.53
CA GLN A 260 -22.41 -5.46 3.76
C GLN A 260 -22.74 -4.31 4.73
N ALA A 261 -21.82 -3.35 4.90
CA ALA A 261 -22.02 -2.24 5.82
C ALA A 261 -23.12 -1.29 5.34
N ILE A 262 -23.04 -0.83 4.07
CA ILE A 262 -23.80 0.33 3.60
C ILE A 262 -25.05 -0.07 2.82
N LYS A 263 -24.99 -1.14 2.00
CA LYS A 263 -26.14 -1.54 1.17
C LYS A 263 -27.06 -2.50 1.91
N ILE A 264 -26.50 -3.44 2.67
CA ILE A 264 -27.26 -4.48 3.36
C ILE A 264 -27.54 -4.10 4.82
N ASN A 265 -26.78 -3.12 5.35
CA ASN A 265 -26.79 -2.69 6.75
C ASN A 265 -26.43 -3.80 7.75
N ASN A 266 -25.65 -4.80 7.29
CA ASN A 266 -25.13 -5.89 8.12
C ASN A 266 -23.74 -5.52 8.67
N TRP A 267 -23.73 -4.68 9.70
CA TRP A 267 -22.51 -4.22 10.36
C TRP A 267 -21.69 -5.35 11.00
N PRO A 268 -22.32 -6.36 11.66
CA PRO A 268 -21.60 -7.50 12.22
C PRO A 268 -20.76 -8.26 11.20
N LEU A 269 -21.35 -8.65 10.08
CA LEU A 269 -20.64 -9.38 9.03
C LEU A 269 -19.61 -8.49 8.34
N SER A 270 -19.95 -7.22 8.08
CA SER A 270 -18.99 -6.25 7.51
C SER A 270 -17.74 -6.11 8.38
N ALA A 271 -17.91 -5.94 9.70
CA ALA A 271 -16.80 -5.86 10.65
C ALA A 271 -15.97 -7.15 10.64
N THR A 272 -16.61 -8.32 10.61
CA THR A 272 -15.90 -9.61 10.50
C THR A 272 -15.06 -9.71 9.23
N LEU A 273 -15.63 -9.36 8.07
CA LEU A 273 -14.90 -9.35 6.79
C LEU A 273 -13.70 -8.39 6.82
N ALA A 274 -13.86 -7.21 7.43
CA ALA A 274 -12.79 -6.24 7.59
C ALA A 274 -11.67 -6.76 8.49
N PHE A 275 -12.01 -7.40 9.63
CA PHE A 275 -11.01 -8.00 10.52
C PHE A 275 -10.28 -9.18 9.89
N VAL A 276 -10.97 -10.02 9.12
CA VAL A 276 -10.32 -11.11 8.37
C VAL A 276 -9.36 -10.53 7.35
N LEU A 277 -9.78 -9.54 6.56
CA LEU A 277 -8.92 -8.88 5.58
C LEU A 277 -7.70 -8.23 6.25
N MET A 278 -7.91 -7.50 7.34
CA MET A 278 -6.84 -6.88 8.12
C MET A 278 -5.88 -7.92 8.69
N GLY A 279 -6.41 -8.98 9.30
CA GLY A 279 -5.62 -10.06 9.89
C GLY A 279 -4.75 -10.78 8.86
N VAL A 280 -5.31 -11.16 7.72
CA VAL A 280 -4.56 -11.80 6.63
C VAL A 280 -3.48 -10.87 6.08
N THR A 281 -3.82 -9.60 5.83
CA THR A 281 -2.84 -8.61 5.35
C THR A 281 -1.71 -8.41 6.34
N LEU A 282 -2.03 -8.29 7.63
CA LEU A 282 -1.06 -8.09 8.70
C LEU A 282 -0.16 -9.31 8.86
N ILE A 283 -0.72 -10.52 8.91
CA ILE A 283 0.04 -11.77 9.02
C ILE A 283 1.03 -11.91 7.86
N LEU A 284 0.56 -11.72 6.62
CA LEU A 284 1.42 -11.81 5.44
C LEU A 284 2.52 -10.74 5.43
N THR A 285 2.20 -9.51 5.83
CA THR A 285 3.15 -8.41 5.93
C THR A 285 4.21 -8.69 6.99
N VAL A 286 3.81 -9.12 8.19
CA VAL A 286 4.73 -9.44 9.29
C VAL A 286 5.63 -10.63 8.92
N ILE A 287 5.07 -11.71 8.39
CA ILE A 287 5.86 -12.87 7.96
C ILE A 287 6.89 -12.48 6.91
N SER A 288 6.48 -11.68 5.92
CA SER A 288 7.37 -11.19 4.85
C SER A 288 8.49 -10.31 5.43
N SER A 289 8.16 -9.39 6.33
CA SER A 289 9.11 -8.49 6.99
C SER A 289 10.11 -9.24 7.87
N LEU A 290 9.65 -10.19 8.69
CA LEU A 290 10.53 -11.00 9.55
C LEU A 290 11.50 -11.88 8.73
N ARG A 291 11.03 -12.47 7.62
CA ARG A 291 11.90 -13.23 6.72
C ARG A 291 13.00 -12.37 6.11
N LEU A 292 12.65 -11.13 5.77
CA LEU A 292 13.58 -10.16 5.22
C LEU A 292 14.65 -9.75 6.25
N GLN A 293 14.22 -9.37 7.46
CA GLN A 293 15.15 -8.98 8.52
C GLN A 293 16.17 -10.08 8.83
N LYS A 294 15.75 -11.35 8.84
CA LYS A 294 16.67 -12.49 9.03
C LYS A 294 17.69 -12.63 7.90
N ARG A 295 17.34 -12.24 6.67
CA ARG A 295 18.21 -12.41 5.49
C ARG A 295 19.10 -11.19 5.22
N TYR A 296 18.66 -9.99 5.54
CA TYR A 296 19.32 -8.72 5.20
C TYR A 296 19.54 -7.80 6.40
N GLY A 297 19.08 -8.12 7.60
CA GLY A 297 19.24 -7.30 8.82
C GLY A 297 20.62 -7.35 9.45
N ALA A 298 21.58 -7.99 8.78
CA ALA A 298 22.99 -8.01 9.14
C ALA A 298 23.86 -7.10 8.24
N LEU A 299 23.23 -6.34 7.33
CA LEU A 299 23.86 -5.32 6.50
C LEU A 299 23.47 -3.92 7.01
#